data_37569e7fa142cd7d158e64b1c46d1319
#
_entry.id   37569e7fa142cd7d158e64b1c46d1319
#
_cell.length_a   1.000
_cell.length_b   1.000
_cell.length_c   1.000
_cell.angle_alpha   90.00
_cell.angle_beta   90.00
_cell.angle_gamma   90.00
#
_symmetry.space_group_name_H-M   'P 1'
#
loop_
_entity.id
_entity.type
_entity.pdbx_description
1 polymer ?
#
loop_
_entity_poly.entity_id
_entity_poly.type
_entity_poly.pdbx_seq_one_letter_code
_entity_poly.pdbx_strand_id
1 'polypeptide(L)'
;PAAVLLRKAAGIAKGSGEPNTNKVGTVTREQLEEIAEVIKRKCDPNIRIYSDEIYENILFDGAKNYSIASVEGMQEKTLIATGASKSYSWTGGRIGWVVFPNAEEAQIFKNLNINYFSCIAPYNQEGAREALENKQSGPWMAKMARTFEARRDVILAQLNAIDGVRCQKPGGAFYLFPNIGGVCKRVGALDAYGDLPPETRRTTSPATLFQMFALYQHQVAVMDRRSFGAIGTDGLHYLRISIAADLETLQEGVRRLAAAGDDGEGFQRFMAQGEHLV
;
A
#
# COMPACT_ATOMS: atom_id res chain seq x y z
N PRO A 1 17.42 3.87 -3.39
CA PRO A 1 17.47 4.58 -4.67
C PRO A 1 16.53 4.00 -5.72
N ALA A 2 16.48 2.66 -5.94
CA ALA A 2 15.56 2.06 -6.92
C ALA A 2 14.07 2.25 -6.57
N ALA A 3 13.70 2.14 -5.30
CA ALA A 3 12.34 2.43 -4.83
C ALA A 3 11.93 3.91 -5.02
N VAL A 4 12.91 4.82 -5.01
CA VAL A 4 12.71 6.25 -5.32
C VAL A 4 12.47 6.45 -6.81
N LEU A 5 13.12 5.69 -7.68
CA LEU A 5 12.94 5.75 -9.13
C LEU A 5 11.56 5.25 -9.57
N LEU A 6 11.07 4.14 -9.02
CA LEU A 6 9.70 3.67 -9.28
C LEU A 6 8.64 4.66 -8.78
N ARG A 7 8.85 5.30 -7.65
CA ARG A 7 7.98 6.39 -7.16
C ARG A 7 8.06 7.64 -8.03
N LYS A 8 9.24 8.02 -8.53
CA LYS A 8 9.41 9.13 -9.47
C LYS A 8 8.83 8.82 -10.84
N ALA A 9 8.98 7.62 -11.34
CA ALA A 9 8.37 7.23 -12.62
C ALA A 9 6.84 7.24 -12.54
N ALA A 10 6.25 6.74 -11.46
CA ALA A 10 4.81 6.92 -11.20
C ALA A 10 4.40 8.40 -11.01
N GLY A 11 5.36 9.29 -10.66
CA GLY A 11 5.16 10.74 -10.55
C GLY A 11 5.48 11.54 -11.81
N ILE A 12 6.20 10.96 -12.78
CA ILE A 12 6.59 11.61 -14.05
C ILE A 12 5.41 11.63 -15.06
N ALA A 13 4.37 10.84 -14.85
CA ALA A 13 3.09 10.99 -15.55
C ALA A 13 2.34 12.32 -15.21
N LYS A 14 2.99 13.26 -14.51
CA LYS A 14 2.53 14.63 -14.30
C LYS A 14 2.90 15.53 -15.49
N GLY A 15 2.21 15.34 -16.59
CA GLY A 15 2.10 16.33 -17.66
C GLY A 15 0.65 16.74 -17.80
N SER A 16 0.16 17.54 -16.89
CA SER A 16 -1.08 18.33 -16.87
C SER A 16 -1.79 18.20 -15.52
N GLY A 17 -1.80 19.21 -14.77
CA GLY A 17 -2.53 19.71 -13.61
C GLY A 17 -3.57 18.87 -12.87
N GLU A 18 -3.89 17.67 -13.29
CA GLU A 18 -4.70 16.72 -12.53
C GLU A 18 -3.94 15.39 -12.37
N PRO A 19 -3.93 14.76 -11.18
CA PRO A 19 -3.39 13.42 -11.04
C PRO A 19 -4.16 12.52 -11.99
N ASN A 20 -3.44 11.77 -12.84
CA ASN A 20 -4.05 10.76 -13.69
C ASN A 20 -4.76 9.74 -12.82
N THR A 21 -6.08 9.93 -12.69
CA THR A 21 -6.94 9.36 -11.66
C THR A 21 -7.33 7.91 -11.95
N ASN A 22 -6.81 7.32 -13.02
CA ASN A 22 -7.45 6.11 -13.56
C ASN A 22 -7.01 4.78 -12.97
N LYS A 23 -5.92 4.67 -12.19
CA LYS A 23 -5.60 3.40 -11.49
C LYS A 23 -4.66 3.64 -10.31
N VAL A 24 -5.21 3.73 -9.11
CA VAL A 24 -4.44 3.65 -7.87
C VAL A 24 -4.21 2.17 -7.55
N GLY A 25 -2.96 1.79 -7.34
CA GLY A 25 -2.60 0.50 -6.75
C GLY A 25 -2.09 -0.58 -7.68
N THR A 26 -2.26 -0.47 -9.00
CA THR A 26 -1.65 -1.39 -9.98
C THR A 26 -0.95 -0.60 -11.08
N VAL A 27 0.25 -1.04 -11.43
CA VAL A 27 0.99 -0.52 -12.59
C VAL A 27 0.60 -1.37 -13.81
N THR A 28 0.19 -0.74 -14.91
CA THR A 28 -0.17 -1.47 -16.13
C THR A 28 1.08 -1.94 -16.88
N ARG A 29 0.90 -2.86 -17.81
CA ARG A 29 1.97 -3.33 -18.68
C ARG A 29 2.63 -2.16 -19.43
N GLU A 30 1.82 -1.29 -20.01
CA GLU A 30 2.29 -0.14 -20.77
C GLU A 30 3.13 0.81 -19.90
N GLN A 31 2.68 1.04 -18.65
CA GLN A 31 3.43 1.84 -17.68
C GLN A 31 4.76 1.19 -17.29
N LEU A 32 4.81 -0.13 -17.17
CA LEU A 32 6.07 -0.85 -16.91
C LEU A 32 7.02 -0.77 -18.10
N GLU A 33 6.51 -0.86 -19.31
CA GLU A 33 7.28 -0.67 -20.54
C GLU A 33 7.84 0.76 -20.64
N GLU A 34 7.05 1.79 -20.32
CA GLU A 34 7.52 3.18 -20.23
C GLU A 34 8.60 3.37 -19.16
N ILE A 35 8.42 2.76 -17.98
CA ILE A 35 9.43 2.77 -16.91
C ILE A 35 10.72 2.13 -17.37
N ALA A 36 10.64 0.98 -18.04
CA ALA A 36 11.79 0.28 -18.58
C ALA A 36 12.56 1.12 -19.61
N GLU A 37 11.85 1.84 -20.48
CA GLU A 37 12.48 2.75 -21.44
C GLU A 37 13.19 3.93 -20.76
N VAL A 38 12.61 4.47 -19.67
CA VAL A 38 13.30 5.50 -18.87
C VAL A 38 14.55 4.94 -18.21
N ILE A 39 14.48 3.73 -17.66
CA ILE A 39 15.63 3.06 -17.03
C ILE A 39 16.75 2.84 -18.06
N LYS A 40 16.44 2.32 -19.24
CA LYS A 40 17.41 2.10 -20.32
C LYS A 40 18.13 3.38 -20.74
N ARG A 41 17.41 4.49 -20.82
CA ARG A 41 17.94 5.75 -21.37
C ARG A 41 18.60 6.66 -20.34
N LYS A 42 18.20 6.60 -19.06
CA LYS A 42 18.52 7.62 -18.07
C LYS A 42 19.23 7.10 -16.82
N CYS A 43 19.28 5.79 -16.62
CA CYS A 43 19.89 5.20 -15.44
C CYS A 43 21.26 4.61 -15.76
N ASP A 44 22.05 4.41 -14.71
CA ASP A 44 23.32 3.69 -14.79
C ASP A 44 23.07 2.29 -15.38
N PRO A 45 23.91 1.82 -16.35
CA PRO A 45 23.78 0.47 -16.90
C PRO A 45 23.79 -0.65 -15.85
N ASN A 46 24.45 -0.43 -14.72
CA ASN A 46 24.56 -1.40 -13.62
C ASN A 46 23.44 -1.27 -12.58
N ILE A 47 22.44 -0.43 -12.81
CA ILE A 47 21.30 -0.29 -11.87
C ILE A 47 20.62 -1.64 -11.67
N ARG A 48 20.24 -1.93 -10.43
CA ARG A 48 19.38 -3.06 -10.07
C ARG A 48 17.96 -2.57 -9.77
N ILE A 49 16.98 -3.30 -10.26
CA ILE A 49 15.58 -3.10 -10.01
C ILE A 49 15.17 -4.11 -8.95
N TYR A 50 14.60 -3.62 -7.86
CA TYR A 50 13.94 -4.45 -6.86
C TYR A 50 12.43 -4.33 -7.07
N SER A 51 11.80 -5.41 -7.55
CA SER A 51 10.37 -5.49 -7.80
C SER A 51 9.71 -6.25 -6.65
N ASP A 52 8.94 -5.55 -5.83
CA ASP A 52 8.13 -6.16 -4.77
C ASP A 52 6.78 -6.57 -5.35
N GLU A 53 6.61 -7.88 -5.64
CA GLU A 53 5.43 -8.45 -6.29
C GLU A 53 4.57 -9.28 -5.32
N ILE A 54 4.63 -8.96 -4.02
CA ILE A 54 3.95 -9.73 -2.97
C ILE A 54 2.42 -9.83 -3.16
N TYR A 55 1.80 -8.95 -3.96
CA TYR A 55 0.37 -8.93 -4.27
C TYR A 55 0.02 -9.49 -5.66
N GLU A 56 0.92 -10.19 -6.32
CA GLU A 56 0.79 -10.73 -7.69
C GLU A 56 -0.51 -11.54 -7.94
N ASN A 57 -1.04 -12.19 -6.91
CA ASN A 57 -2.25 -13.01 -6.97
C ASN A 57 -3.51 -12.32 -6.38
N ILE A 58 -3.41 -11.06 -5.97
CA ILE A 58 -4.55 -10.29 -5.45
C ILE A 58 -4.82 -9.14 -6.41
N LEU A 59 -5.39 -9.48 -7.54
CA LEU A 59 -5.75 -8.57 -8.61
C LEU A 59 -7.25 -8.65 -8.88
N PHE A 60 -7.84 -7.54 -9.31
CA PHE A 60 -9.26 -7.34 -9.47
C PHE A 60 -9.63 -7.01 -10.92
N ASP A 61 -10.92 -7.08 -11.22
CA ASP A 61 -11.47 -6.70 -12.52
C ASP A 61 -10.82 -7.46 -13.71
N GLY A 62 -10.43 -8.71 -13.49
CA GLY A 62 -9.78 -9.55 -14.49
C GLY A 62 -8.34 -9.18 -14.84
N ALA A 63 -7.71 -8.27 -14.08
CA ALA A 63 -6.33 -7.91 -14.29
C ALA A 63 -5.39 -9.11 -14.07
N LYS A 64 -4.27 -9.11 -14.80
CA LYS A 64 -3.21 -10.11 -14.68
C LYS A 64 -1.92 -9.44 -14.23
N ASN A 65 -1.13 -10.15 -13.41
CA ASN A 65 0.20 -9.67 -13.05
C ASN A 65 1.10 -9.61 -14.28
N TYR A 66 1.85 -8.53 -14.37
CA TYR A 66 2.90 -8.36 -15.36
C TYR A 66 4.15 -7.82 -14.64
N SER A 67 5.19 -8.63 -14.61
CA SER A 67 6.45 -8.23 -13.97
C SER A 67 7.28 -7.35 -14.89
N ILE A 68 7.97 -6.35 -14.35
CA ILE A 68 8.95 -5.56 -15.10
C ILE A 68 10.08 -6.44 -15.63
N ALA A 69 10.37 -7.57 -14.98
CA ALA A 69 11.35 -8.55 -15.46
C ALA A 69 10.97 -9.18 -16.81
N SER A 70 9.67 -9.12 -17.18
CA SER A 70 9.19 -9.62 -18.48
C SER A 70 9.40 -8.63 -19.64
N VAL A 71 9.81 -7.38 -19.34
CA VAL A 71 10.14 -6.39 -20.35
C VAL A 71 11.54 -6.65 -20.89
N GLU A 72 11.72 -6.57 -22.20
CA GLU A 72 13.02 -6.81 -22.86
C GLU A 72 14.13 -5.96 -22.24
N GLY A 73 15.26 -6.60 -21.89
CA GLY A 73 16.42 -5.97 -21.26
C GLY A 73 16.25 -5.62 -19.78
N MET A 74 15.15 -6.03 -19.14
CA MET A 74 14.92 -5.81 -17.70
C MET A 74 15.16 -7.06 -16.86
N GLN A 75 15.03 -8.25 -17.43
CA GLN A 75 15.24 -9.53 -16.72
C GLN A 75 16.59 -9.59 -16.00
N GLU A 76 17.65 -9.22 -16.69
CA GLU A 76 19.03 -9.26 -16.19
C GLU A 76 19.33 -8.23 -15.10
N LYS A 77 18.42 -7.28 -14.88
CA LYS A 77 18.55 -6.19 -13.92
C LYS A 77 17.59 -6.32 -12.73
N THR A 78 16.61 -7.22 -12.80
CA THR A 78 15.50 -7.26 -11.86
C THR A 78 15.62 -8.40 -10.86
N LEU A 79 15.50 -8.05 -9.59
CA LEU A 79 15.26 -8.96 -8.49
C LEU A 79 13.76 -8.90 -8.17
N ILE A 80 13.08 -10.06 -8.20
CA ILE A 80 11.66 -10.14 -7.86
C ILE A 80 11.53 -10.66 -6.44
N ALA A 81 10.96 -9.88 -5.54
CA ALA A 81 10.65 -10.29 -4.18
C ALA A 81 9.16 -10.61 -4.06
N THR A 82 8.84 -11.78 -3.53
CA THR A 82 7.48 -12.19 -3.24
C THR A 82 7.46 -13.15 -2.03
N GLY A 83 6.33 -13.75 -1.70
CA GLY A 83 6.26 -14.65 -0.56
C GLY A 83 4.85 -15.12 -0.21
N ALA A 84 4.78 -15.94 0.82
CA ALA A 84 3.54 -16.59 1.23
C ALA A 84 2.58 -15.69 2.00
N SER A 85 3.03 -14.55 2.52
CA SER A 85 2.25 -13.72 3.45
C SER A 85 0.92 -13.22 2.89
N LYS A 86 0.85 -12.93 1.58
CA LYS A 86 -0.33 -12.33 0.95
C LYS A 86 -1.07 -13.32 0.08
N SER A 87 -0.42 -13.83 -0.96
CA SER A 87 -1.02 -14.77 -1.91
C SER A 87 -1.55 -16.06 -1.25
N TYR A 88 -0.89 -16.52 -0.19
CA TYR A 88 -1.28 -17.71 0.55
C TYR A 88 -1.89 -17.42 1.94
N SER A 89 -2.18 -16.15 2.25
CA SER A 89 -2.71 -15.69 3.55
C SER A 89 -1.91 -16.22 4.75
N TRP A 90 -0.60 -16.44 4.58
CA TRP A 90 0.26 -17.04 5.59
C TRP A 90 1.26 -16.05 6.19
N THR A 91 0.74 -14.99 6.80
CA THR A 91 1.56 -13.93 7.40
C THR A 91 2.43 -14.43 8.57
N GLY A 92 1.93 -15.40 9.35
CA GLY A 92 2.63 -15.99 10.49
C GLY A 92 3.78 -16.91 10.12
N GLY A 93 3.80 -17.46 8.91
CA GLY A 93 4.85 -18.35 8.41
C GLY A 93 6.20 -17.66 8.20
N ARG A 94 6.21 -16.32 8.11
CA ARG A 94 7.42 -15.50 7.95
C ARG A 94 8.34 -15.98 6.84
N ILE A 95 7.79 -16.35 5.69
CA ILE A 95 8.53 -16.89 4.55
C ILE A 95 8.25 -16.11 3.27
N GLY A 96 9.30 -15.79 2.57
CA GLY A 96 9.32 -15.19 1.26
C GLY A 96 10.53 -15.68 0.48
N TRP A 97 10.58 -15.33 -0.78
CA TRP A 97 11.69 -15.68 -1.67
C TRP A 97 11.99 -14.54 -2.63
N VAL A 98 13.20 -14.55 -3.14
CA VAL A 98 13.66 -13.62 -4.16
C VAL A 98 14.12 -14.41 -5.37
N VAL A 99 13.63 -14.04 -6.54
CA VAL A 99 14.14 -14.54 -7.84
C VAL A 99 15.22 -13.59 -8.32
N PHE A 100 16.40 -14.12 -8.56
CA PHE A 100 17.57 -13.36 -9.01
C PHE A 100 17.81 -13.55 -10.51
N PRO A 101 18.41 -12.56 -11.17
CA PRO A 101 18.73 -12.67 -12.60
C PRO A 101 19.79 -13.74 -12.91
N ASN A 102 20.64 -14.07 -11.93
CA ASN A 102 21.69 -15.06 -12.06
C ASN A 102 22.03 -15.72 -10.71
N ALA A 103 22.75 -16.85 -10.79
CA ALA A 103 23.13 -17.63 -9.61
C ALA A 103 24.21 -16.96 -8.73
N GLU A 104 25.05 -16.11 -9.32
CA GLU A 104 26.10 -15.40 -8.59
C GLU A 104 25.50 -14.39 -7.61
N GLU A 105 24.56 -13.56 -8.06
CA GLU A 105 23.83 -12.63 -7.20
C GLU A 105 23.02 -13.38 -6.13
N ALA A 106 22.37 -14.49 -6.49
CA ALA A 106 21.67 -15.33 -5.53
C ALA A 106 22.60 -15.86 -4.43
N GLN A 107 23.83 -16.28 -4.79
CA GLN A 107 24.79 -16.76 -3.81
C GLN A 107 25.28 -15.67 -2.86
N ILE A 108 25.48 -14.44 -3.36
CA ILE A 108 25.82 -13.28 -2.51
C ILE A 108 24.73 -13.04 -1.47
N PHE A 109 23.48 -12.99 -1.90
CA PHE A 109 22.33 -12.79 -1.00
C PHE A 109 22.17 -13.96 -0.01
N LYS A 110 22.38 -15.20 -0.46
CA LYS A 110 22.39 -16.37 0.43
C LYS A 110 23.43 -16.22 1.54
N ASN A 111 24.65 -15.82 1.21
CA ASN A 111 25.72 -15.61 2.17
C ASN A 111 25.39 -14.49 3.17
N LEU A 112 24.79 -13.37 2.70
CA LEU A 112 24.31 -12.31 3.57
C LEU A 112 23.20 -12.80 4.49
N ASN A 113 22.24 -13.55 3.96
CA ASN A 113 21.10 -14.05 4.71
C ASN A 113 21.52 -14.96 5.87
N ILE A 114 22.55 -15.81 5.67
CA ILE A 114 23.13 -16.66 6.72
C ILE A 114 23.59 -15.82 7.91
N ASN A 115 24.18 -14.66 7.67
CA ASN A 115 24.69 -13.78 8.71
C ASN A 115 23.59 -12.96 9.42
N TYR A 116 22.50 -12.62 8.71
CA TYR A 116 21.41 -11.80 9.26
C TYR A 116 20.32 -12.62 9.95
N PHE A 117 19.95 -13.76 9.37
CA PHE A 117 18.76 -14.51 9.78
C PHE A 117 19.04 -15.99 10.05
N SER A 118 20.27 -16.45 9.82
CA SER A 118 20.65 -17.86 9.90
C SER A 118 19.93 -18.71 8.84
N CYS A 119 18.73 -19.18 9.15
CA CYS A 119 17.88 -19.90 8.21
C CYS A 119 16.39 -19.69 8.53
N ILE A 120 15.55 -19.87 7.54
CA ILE A 120 14.11 -20.03 7.73
C ILE A 120 13.87 -21.46 8.27
N ALA A 121 12.97 -21.59 9.24
CA ALA A 121 12.65 -22.89 9.83
C ALA A 121 12.27 -23.92 8.74
N PRO A 122 12.85 -25.12 8.73
CA PRO A 122 12.64 -26.13 7.68
C PRO A 122 11.17 -26.48 7.45
N TYR A 123 10.36 -26.54 8.49
CA TYR A 123 8.92 -26.82 8.39
C TYR A 123 8.17 -25.69 7.67
N ASN A 124 8.62 -24.42 7.77
CA ASN A 124 8.04 -23.33 7.01
C ASN A 124 8.48 -23.38 5.52
N GLN A 125 9.71 -23.82 5.26
CA GLN A 125 10.17 -24.02 3.89
C GLN A 125 9.37 -25.14 3.20
N GLU A 126 9.13 -26.24 3.90
CA GLU A 126 8.32 -27.36 3.40
C GLU A 126 6.86 -26.94 3.18
N GLY A 127 6.28 -26.19 4.12
CA GLY A 127 4.94 -25.62 3.95
C GLY A 127 4.84 -24.67 2.75
N ALA A 128 5.88 -23.85 2.49
CA ALA A 128 5.91 -22.99 1.30
C ALA A 128 6.06 -23.79 0.01
N ARG A 129 6.89 -24.86 0.02
CA ARG A 129 7.02 -25.77 -1.11
C ARG A 129 5.67 -26.40 -1.45
N GLU A 130 4.98 -26.94 -0.45
CA GLU A 130 3.64 -27.52 -0.62
C GLU A 130 2.66 -26.46 -1.19
N ALA A 131 2.65 -25.24 -0.64
CA ALA A 131 1.79 -24.17 -1.15
C ALA A 131 2.06 -23.80 -2.60
N LEU A 132 3.31 -23.84 -3.05
CA LEU A 132 3.70 -23.54 -4.43
C LEU A 132 3.36 -24.68 -5.40
N GLU A 133 3.54 -25.93 -4.98
CA GLU A 133 3.40 -27.12 -5.84
C GLU A 133 1.97 -27.68 -5.86
N ASN A 134 1.14 -27.36 -4.85
CA ASN A 134 -0.20 -27.91 -4.72
C ASN A 134 -1.16 -27.35 -5.78
N LYS A 135 -1.79 -28.25 -6.51
CA LYS A 135 -2.75 -27.88 -7.59
C LYS A 135 -3.98 -27.12 -7.08
N GLN A 136 -4.31 -27.20 -5.78
CA GLN A 136 -5.43 -26.47 -5.17
C GLN A 136 -5.08 -25.02 -4.84
N SER A 137 -3.81 -24.65 -4.81
CA SER A 137 -3.38 -23.29 -4.47
C SER A 137 -3.91 -22.23 -5.43
N GLY A 138 -3.87 -22.49 -6.74
CA GLY A 138 -4.43 -21.60 -7.75
C GLY A 138 -5.92 -21.31 -7.56
N PRO A 139 -6.79 -22.33 -7.54
CA PRO A 139 -8.24 -22.17 -7.26
C PRO A 139 -8.52 -21.45 -5.94
N TRP A 140 -7.73 -21.73 -4.89
CA TRP A 140 -7.87 -21.08 -3.59
C TRP A 140 -7.52 -19.58 -3.65
N MET A 141 -6.39 -19.23 -4.25
CA MET A 141 -5.98 -17.83 -4.45
C MET A 141 -7.00 -17.05 -5.27
N ALA A 142 -7.55 -17.66 -6.32
CA ALA A 142 -8.59 -17.03 -7.12
C ALA A 142 -9.88 -16.80 -6.31
N LYS A 143 -10.27 -17.73 -5.42
CA LYS A 143 -11.41 -17.53 -4.50
C LYS A 143 -11.13 -16.38 -3.53
N MET A 144 -9.94 -16.33 -2.96
CA MET A 144 -9.51 -15.25 -2.05
C MET A 144 -9.55 -13.88 -2.75
N ALA A 145 -9.00 -13.78 -3.97
CA ALA A 145 -9.02 -12.54 -4.75
C ALA A 145 -10.45 -12.05 -5.00
N ARG A 146 -11.38 -12.93 -5.41
CA ARG A 146 -12.81 -12.59 -5.57
C ARG A 146 -13.44 -12.10 -4.26
N THR A 147 -13.08 -12.69 -3.12
CA THR A 147 -13.57 -12.23 -1.81
C THR A 147 -13.09 -10.80 -1.51
N PHE A 148 -11.82 -10.49 -1.76
CA PHE A 148 -11.31 -9.13 -1.61
C PHE A 148 -11.92 -8.15 -2.60
N GLU A 149 -12.15 -8.58 -3.82
CA GLU A 149 -12.82 -7.76 -4.85
C GLU A 149 -14.23 -7.35 -4.40
N ALA A 150 -15.04 -8.31 -3.92
CA ALA A 150 -16.36 -8.03 -3.39
C ALA A 150 -16.34 -7.07 -2.19
N ARG A 151 -15.42 -7.26 -1.25
CA ARG A 151 -15.22 -6.35 -0.12
C ARG A 151 -14.82 -4.95 -0.60
N ARG A 152 -13.87 -4.87 -1.54
CA ARG A 152 -13.45 -3.61 -2.15
C ARG A 152 -14.65 -2.83 -2.69
N ASP A 153 -15.50 -3.46 -3.47
CA ASP A 153 -16.61 -2.78 -4.14
C ASP A 153 -17.63 -2.22 -3.12
N VAL A 154 -17.97 -2.99 -2.10
CA VAL A 154 -18.87 -2.54 -1.04
C VAL A 154 -18.25 -1.38 -0.24
N ILE A 155 -17.03 -1.55 0.24
CA ILE A 155 -16.39 -0.55 1.11
C ILE A 155 -16.03 0.71 0.32
N LEU A 156 -15.62 0.59 -0.94
CA LEU A 156 -15.38 1.74 -1.81
C LEU A 156 -16.64 2.60 -1.99
N ALA A 157 -17.79 1.96 -2.23
CA ALA A 157 -19.05 2.67 -2.38
C ALA A 157 -19.43 3.42 -1.08
N GLN A 158 -19.28 2.76 0.07
CA GLN A 158 -19.57 3.37 1.37
C GLN A 158 -18.63 4.53 1.72
N LEU A 159 -17.32 4.40 1.44
CA LEU A 159 -16.36 5.48 1.64
C LEU A 159 -16.66 6.70 0.77
N ASN A 160 -17.00 6.49 -0.49
CA ASN A 160 -17.36 7.58 -1.41
C ASN A 160 -18.72 8.22 -1.11
N ALA A 161 -19.55 7.62 -0.28
CA ALA A 161 -20.78 8.21 0.24
C ALA A 161 -20.54 9.18 1.42
N ILE A 162 -19.35 9.15 2.04
CA ILE A 162 -18.99 10.10 3.11
C ILE A 162 -18.64 11.43 2.48
N ASP A 163 -19.30 12.50 2.89
CA ASP A 163 -18.98 13.84 2.40
C ASP A 163 -17.51 14.21 2.68
N GLY A 164 -16.85 14.79 1.69
CA GLY A 164 -15.43 15.15 1.77
C GLY A 164 -14.44 13.99 1.65
N VAL A 165 -14.89 12.77 1.34
CA VAL A 165 -14.06 11.61 1.04
C VAL A 165 -14.08 11.32 -0.47
N ARG A 166 -12.92 11.03 -1.04
CA ARG A 166 -12.76 10.54 -2.42
C ARG A 166 -11.81 9.36 -2.43
N CYS A 167 -12.31 8.19 -2.77
CA CYS A 167 -11.52 6.98 -2.92
C CYS A 167 -11.60 6.46 -4.35
N GLN A 168 -10.45 6.26 -4.97
CA GLN A 168 -10.35 5.65 -6.29
C GLN A 168 -10.45 4.13 -6.17
N LYS A 169 -10.99 3.48 -7.21
CA LYS A 169 -11.10 2.03 -7.29
C LYS A 169 -9.73 1.38 -7.51
N PRO A 170 -9.17 0.64 -6.53
CA PRO A 170 -7.90 -0.04 -6.73
C PRO A 170 -8.07 -1.29 -7.62
N GLY A 171 -7.06 -1.57 -8.43
CA GLY A 171 -7.02 -2.73 -9.31
C GLY A 171 -6.42 -3.99 -8.67
N GLY A 172 -5.99 -3.93 -7.40
CA GLY A 172 -5.39 -5.05 -6.69
C GLY A 172 -5.00 -4.72 -5.26
N ALA A 173 -4.34 -5.65 -4.58
CA ALA A 173 -4.05 -5.65 -3.16
C ALA A 173 -5.33 -5.61 -2.30
N PHE A 174 -5.21 -5.45 -1.00
CA PHE A 174 -6.37 -5.34 -0.11
C PHE A 174 -6.36 -4.01 0.65
N TYR A 175 -6.01 -2.91 -0.06
CA TYR A 175 -6.00 -1.57 0.50
C TYR A 175 -6.86 -0.61 -0.31
N LEU A 176 -7.60 0.24 0.40
CA LEU A 176 -8.23 1.44 -0.12
C LEU A 176 -7.44 2.66 0.35
N PHE A 177 -7.39 3.69 -0.49
CA PHE A 177 -6.57 4.87 -0.22
C PHE A 177 -7.38 6.16 -0.43
N PRO A 178 -8.38 6.42 0.44
CA PRO A 178 -9.24 7.59 0.34
C PRO A 178 -8.49 8.89 0.62
N ASN A 179 -8.75 9.91 -0.19
CA ASN A 179 -8.48 11.30 0.14
C ASN A 179 -9.57 11.77 1.11
N ILE A 180 -9.16 12.31 2.25
CA ILE A 180 -10.03 12.80 3.32
C ILE A 180 -9.87 14.31 3.54
N GLY A 181 -9.39 15.05 2.57
CA GLY A 181 -9.16 16.49 2.69
C GLY A 181 -10.39 17.28 3.08
N GLY A 182 -11.57 16.91 2.55
CA GLY A 182 -12.84 17.51 2.94
C GLY A 182 -13.22 17.21 4.38
N VAL A 183 -12.97 15.99 4.86
CA VAL A 183 -13.18 15.61 6.28
C VAL A 183 -12.23 16.40 7.17
N CYS A 184 -10.94 16.46 6.86
CA CYS A 184 -9.96 17.25 7.63
C CYS A 184 -10.35 18.72 7.75
N LYS A 185 -10.92 19.29 6.69
CA LYS A 185 -11.44 20.66 6.72
C LYS A 185 -12.67 20.77 7.64
N ARG A 186 -13.63 19.85 7.51
CA ARG A 186 -14.90 19.88 8.25
C ARG A 186 -14.71 19.72 9.75
N VAL A 187 -13.84 18.82 10.22
CA VAL A 187 -13.59 18.64 11.66
C VAL A 187 -12.63 19.68 12.24
N GLY A 188 -12.03 20.57 11.42
CA GLY A 188 -11.07 21.58 11.87
C GLY A 188 -9.62 21.08 11.98
N ALA A 189 -9.29 19.91 11.40
CA ALA A 189 -7.94 19.35 11.49
C ALA A 189 -6.89 20.15 10.69
N LEU A 190 -7.31 20.91 9.68
CA LEU A 190 -6.41 21.82 8.93
C LEU A 190 -5.98 22.98 9.82
N ASP A 191 -6.93 23.61 10.52
CA ASP A 191 -6.69 24.75 11.40
C ASP A 191 -5.87 24.33 12.62
N ALA A 192 -6.28 23.23 13.28
CA ALA A 192 -5.54 22.65 14.40
C ALA A 192 -4.08 22.33 14.04
N TYR A 193 -3.82 21.78 12.84
CA TYR A 193 -2.46 21.57 12.36
C TYR A 193 -1.70 22.89 12.16
N GLY A 194 -2.36 23.92 11.65
CA GLY A 194 -1.78 25.25 11.47
C GLY A 194 -1.31 25.89 12.77
N ASP A 195 -2.03 25.65 13.86
CA ASP A 195 -1.76 26.19 15.19
C ASP A 195 -0.65 25.42 15.96
N LEU A 196 -0.24 24.22 15.47
CA LEU A 196 0.83 23.46 16.11
C LEU A 196 2.20 24.13 15.95
N PRO A 197 3.10 23.94 16.95
CA PRO A 197 4.50 24.36 16.84
C PRO A 197 5.19 23.79 15.57
N PRO A 198 6.14 24.54 14.94
CA PRO A 198 6.81 24.09 13.73
C PRO A 198 7.49 22.72 13.84
N GLU A 199 8.05 22.39 14.99
CA GLU A 199 8.69 21.10 15.29
C GLU A 199 7.67 19.97 15.26
N THR A 200 6.49 20.15 15.85
CA THR A 200 5.40 19.16 15.85
C THR A 200 4.84 18.97 14.44
N ARG A 201 4.66 20.06 13.68
CA ARG A 201 4.20 19.97 12.28
C ARG A 201 5.11 19.15 11.38
N ARG A 202 6.41 19.05 11.70
CA ARG A 202 7.35 18.20 10.94
C ARG A 202 7.08 16.72 11.09
N THR A 203 6.48 16.30 12.18
CA THR A 203 6.22 14.87 12.51
C THR A 203 4.78 14.45 12.35
N THR A 204 3.84 15.37 12.10
CA THR A 204 2.41 15.09 11.95
C THR A 204 1.81 15.69 10.67
N SER A 205 0.53 15.50 10.46
CA SER A 205 -0.26 16.07 9.36
C SER A 205 -1.73 16.17 9.76
N PRO A 206 -2.57 16.94 9.05
CA PRO A 206 -4.02 16.94 9.30
C PRO A 206 -4.64 15.54 9.26
N ALA A 207 -4.18 14.68 8.34
CA ALA A 207 -4.63 13.29 8.26
C ALA A 207 -4.17 12.45 9.45
N THR A 208 -2.97 12.69 9.99
CA THR A 208 -2.46 12.03 11.20
C THR A 208 -3.30 12.44 12.42
N LEU A 209 -3.59 13.73 12.58
CA LEU A 209 -4.45 14.20 13.68
C LEU A 209 -5.84 13.55 13.64
N PHE A 210 -6.46 13.51 12.44
CA PHE A 210 -7.74 12.83 12.27
C PHE A 210 -7.64 11.31 12.50
N GLN A 211 -6.57 10.67 12.06
CA GLN A 211 -6.32 9.23 12.31
C GLN A 211 -6.28 8.93 13.82
N MET A 212 -5.56 9.75 14.60
CA MET A 212 -5.44 9.58 16.05
C MET A 212 -6.79 9.81 16.73
N PHE A 213 -7.53 10.84 16.33
CA PHE A 213 -8.90 11.08 16.79
C PHE A 213 -9.82 9.89 16.50
N ALA A 214 -9.82 9.39 15.26
CA ALA A 214 -10.62 8.24 14.86
C ALA A 214 -10.25 6.97 15.67
N LEU A 215 -8.97 6.77 15.98
CA LEU A 215 -8.53 5.66 16.81
C LEU A 215 -8.99 5.78 18.26
N TYR A 216 -8.71 6.90 18.91
CA TYR A 216 -8.95 7.03 20.36
C TYR A 216 -10.40 7.28 20.70
N GLN A 217 -11.12 8.07 19.92
CA GLN A 217 -12.49 8.45 20.25
C GLN A 217 -13.56 7.61 19.53
N HIS A 218 -13.25 7.10 18.34
CA HIS A 218 -14.18 6.29 17.53
C HIS A 218 -13.75 4.83 17.36
N GLN A 219 -12.61 4.41 17.94
CA GLN A 219 -12.14 3.02 17.96
C GLN A 219 -12.00 2.42 16.55
N VAL A 220 -11.53 3.20 15.59
CA VAL A 220 -11.22 2.74 14.23
C VAL A 220 -9.77 3.00 13.90
N ALA A 221 -9.03 1.91 13.62
CA ALA A 221 -7.62 1.95 13.28
C ALA A 221 -7.44 2.05 11.75
N VAL A 222 -6.82 3.13 11.32
CA VAL A 222 -6.40 3.36 9.92
C VAL A 222 -4.96 3.88 9.92
N MET A 223 -4.36 4.04 8.75
CA MET A 223 -3.00 4.62 8.64
C MET A 223 -3.03 5.85 7.73
N ASP A 224 -2.34 6.91 8.15
CA ASP A 224 -2.17 8.07 7.30
C ASP A 224 -1.17 7.83 6.16
N ARG A 225 -1.19 8.69 5.16
CA ARG A 225 -0.26 8.64 4.02
C ARG A 225 1.18 8.89 4.45
N ARG A 226 1.40 9.72 5.47
CA ARG A 226 2.73 10.10 5.96
C ARG A 226 3.50 8.90 6.53
N SER A 227 2.82 7.91 7.09
CA SER A 227 3.42 6.65 7.56
C SER A 227 4.22 5.91 6.47
N PHE A 228 4.03 6.26 5.20
CA PHE A 228 4.74 5.71 4.03
C PHE A 228 5.78 6.66 3.44
N GLY A 229 6.15 7.70 4.15
CA GLY A 229 7.15 8.70 3.77
C GLY A 229 6.53 10.04 3.37
N ALA A 230 7.32 11.11 3.51
CA ALA A 230 6.87 12.50 3.35
C ALA A 230 6.71 12.94 1.88
N ILE A 231 7.28 12.22 0.91
CA ILE A 231 7.26 12.64 -0.49
C ILE A 231 5.83 12.65 -1.04
N GLY A 232 5.39 13.82 -1.53
CA GLY A 232 4.06 13.98 -2.14
C GLY A 232 2.91 14.01 -1.13
N THR A 233 3.19 14.39 0.12
CA THR A 233 2.16 14.53 1.17
C THR A 233 1.68 15.97 1.34
N ASP A 234 2.39 16.95 0.80
CA ASP A 234 2.06 18.38 0.99
C ASP A 234 0.70 18.71 0.38
N GLY A 235 -0.21 19.21 1.21
CA GLY A 235 -1.58 19.55 0.83
C GLY A 235 -2.48 18.36 0.46
N LEU A 236 -2.01 17.13 0.62
CA LEU A 236 -2.75 15.91 0.28
C LEU A 236 -2.99 15.06 1.54
N HIS A 237 -4.24 14.81 1.85
CA HIS A 237 -4.67 14.13 3.08
C HIS A 237 -5.30 12.78 2.75
N TYR A 238 -4.52 11.70 2.88
CA TYR A 238 -4.96 10.35 2.57
C TYR A 238 -4.87 9.44 3.79
N LEU A 239 -5.80 8.49 3.86
CA LEU A 239 -5.71 7.34 4.74
C LEU A 239 -5.46 6.06 3.93
N ARG A 240 -4.83 5.07 4.54
CA ARG A 240 -4.82 3.69 4.06
C ARG A 240 -5.72 2.85 4.92
N ILE A 241 -6.68 2.18 4.29
CA ILE A 241 -7.64 1.29 4.92
C ILE A 241 -7.41 -0.12 4.39
N SER A 242 -7.25 -1.09 5.29
CA SER A 242 -7.16 -2.50 4.93
C SER A 242 -8.55 -3.12 4.85
N ILE A 243 -8.83 -3.89 3.79
CA ILE A 243 -10.07 -4.66 3.64
C ILE A 243 -9.86 -6.15 3.95
N ALA A 244 -8.87 -6.48 4.77
CA ALA A 244 -8.54 -7.87 5.11
C ALA A 244 -9.51 -8.50 6.13
N ALA A 245 -10.21 -7.69 6.93
CA ALA A 245 -11.23 -8.16 7.87
C ALA A 245 -12.50 -8.67 7.15
N ASP A 246 -13.41 -9.28 7.89
CA ASP A 246 -14.73 -9.66 7.37
C ASP A 246 -15.56 -8.41 7.00
N LEU A 247 -16.59 -8.62 6.19
CA LEU A 247 -17.36 -7.51 5.62
C LEU A 247 -18.11 -6.71 6.69
N GLU A 248 -18.66 -7.36 7.71
CA GLU A 248 -19.40 -6.71 8.80
C GLU A 248 -18.49 -5.77 9.60
N THR A 249 -17.32 -6.28 10.00
CA THR A 249 -16.28 -5.46 10.68
C THR A 249 -15.85 -4.27 9.84
N LEU A 250 -15.68 -4.45 8.52
CA LEU A 250 -15.29 -3.37 7.61
C LEU A 250 -16.39 -2.31 7.49
N GLN A 251 -17.64 -2.71 7.36
CA GLN A 251 -18.78 -1.78 7.29
C GLN A 251 -18.95 -0.98 8.58
N GLU A 252 -18.79 -1.63 9.73
CA GLU A 252 -18.79 -0.94 11.04
C GLU A 252 -17.62 0.05 11.12
N GLY A 253 -16.42 -0.32 10.67
CA GLY A 253 -15.28 0.59 10.61
C GLY A 253 -15.55 1.83 9.76
N VAL A 254 -16.18 1.67 8.59
CA VAL A 254 -16.57 2.82 7.75
C VAL A 254 -17.63 3.67 8.41
N ARG A 255 -18.62 3.08 9.08
CA ARG A 255 -19.65 3.81 9.84
C ARG A 255 -19.02 4.67 10.95
N ARG A 256 -18.06 4.12 11.69
CA ARG A 256 -17.33 4.86 12.74
C ARG A 256 -16.46 5.96 12.14
N LEU A 257 -15.83 5.71 11.01
CA LEU A 257 -15.03 6.72 10.31
C LEU A 257 -15.89 7.89 9.82
N ALA A 258 -17.10 7.61 9.34
CA ALA A 258 -18.07 8.63 8.98
C ALA A 258 -18.48 9.46 10.20
N ALA A 259 -18.83 8.79 11.32
CA ALA A 259 -19.16 9.45 12.57
C ALA A 259 -18.03 10.36 13.09
N ALA A 260 -16.77 9.88 13.01
CA ALA A 260 -15.60 10.70 13.33
C ALA A 260 -15.48 11.92 12.41
N GLY A 261 -15.81 11.76 11.13
CA GLY A 261 -15.81 12.85 10.15
C GLY A 261 -16.88 13.92 10.39
N ASP A 262 -17.92 13.63 11.13
CA ASP A 262 -19.02 14.54 11.47
C ASP A 262 -18.89 15.11 12.90
N ASP A 263 -17.96 14.60 13.72
CA ASP A 263 -17.77 14.99 15.12
C ASP A 263 -16.68 16.06 15.29
N GLY A 264 -16.93 17.26 14.74
CA GLY A 264 -16.01 18.40 14.86
C GLY A 264 -15.81 18.86 16.31
N GLU A 265 -16.87 18.86 17.15
CA GLU A 265 -16.76 19.23 18.57
C GLU A 265 -15.91 18.20 19.34
N GLY A 266 -16.10 16.92 19.10
CA GLY A 266 -15.27 15.86 19.68
C GLY A 266 -13.81 16.00 19.27
N PHE A 267 -13.55 16.33 18.01
CA PHE A 267 -12.21 16.59 17.54
C PHE A 267 -11.54 17.77 18.27
N GLN A 268 -12.25 18.87 18.48
CA GLN A 268 -11.72 20.02 19.23
C GLN A 268 -11.41 19.66 20.69
N ARG A 269 -12.29 18.89 21.35
CA ARG A 269 -12.03 18.39 22.71
C ARG A 269 -10.79 17.49 22.75
N PHE A 270 -10.64 16.57 21.78
CA PHE A 270 -9.49 15.69 21.65
C PHE A 270 -8.19 16.49 21.49
N MET A 271 -8.17 17.51 20.64
CA MET A 271 -7.00 18.37 20.47
C MET A 271 -6.65 19.13 21.76
N ALA A 272 -7.64 19.61 22.50
CA ALA A 272 -7.43 20.32 23.77
C ALA A 272 -6.88 19.41 24.89
N GLN A 273 -7.15 18.12 24.86
CA GLN A 273 -6.62 17.13 25.82
C GLN A 273 -5.15 16.79 25.57
N GLY A 274 -4.59 17.12 24.40
CA GLY A 274 -3.20 16.86 24.06
C GLY A 274 -2.87 15.40 23.72
N GLU A 275 -3.86 14.50 23.63
CA GLU A 275 -3.66 13.06 23.31
C GLU A 275 -3.07 12.83 21.92
N HIS A 276 -3.14 13.82 21.04
CA HIS A 276 -2.54 13.80 19.69
C HIS A 276 -1.02 13.91 19.68
N LEU A 277 -0.38 14.18 20.82
CA LEU A 277 1.07 14.38 20.98
C LEU A 277 1.81 13.09 21.39
N VAL A 278 1.12 11.96 21.51
CA VAL A 278 1.69 10.67 21.94
C VAL A 278 2.25 9.88 20.75
#